data_707cfa87329d60757a2360a6adb98059
#
_entry.id   707cfa87329d60757a2360a6adb98059
#
_cell.length_a   1.000
_cell.length_b   1.000
_cell.length_c   1.000
_cell.angle_alpha   90.00
_cell.angle_beta   90.00
_cell.angle_gamma   90.00
#
_symmetry.space_group_name_H-M   'P 1'
#
loop_
_entity.id
_entity.type
_entity.pdbx_description
1 polymer ?
#
loop_
_entity_poly.entity_id
_entity_poly.type
_entity_poly.pdbx_seq_one_letter_code
_entity_poly.pdbx_strand_id
1 'polypeptide(L)'
;LEFWGWNLNLDQSQTIDAQFDTLEVYSLATWASNGGSNSLFASFRPMRLKEASHKNKTVNGKILAILDITPAIGSESIQGFVDGQPIELLNYNWTYEKVNTCNGFPANIDTSNGCYMPMIIAQFKKPKLTAGQHTLKVKLTDAKTANMGEGITHFVANDAGLGF
;
A
#
# COMPACT_ATOMS: atom_id res chain seq x y z
N LEU A 1 10.80 11.56 8.21
CA LEU A 1 9.36 11.37 8.01
C LEU A 1 8.99 11.90 6.64
N GLU A 2 8.33 11.11 5.84
CA GLU A 2 7.99 11.45 4.46
C GLU A 2 6.52 11.11 4.19
N PHE A 3 5.86 11.99 3.46
CA PHE A 3 4.55 11.74 2.88
C PHE A 3 4.72 11.51 1.38
N TRP A 4 4.08 10.48 0.85
CA TRP A 4 4.16 10.13 -0.57
C TRP A 4 2.82 10.31 -1.25
N GLY A 5 2.80 11.18 -2.26
CA GLY A 5 1.69 11.33 -3.20
C GLY A 5 2.08 10.76 -4.57
N TRP A 6 1.25 9.88 -5.11
CA TRP A 6 1.50 9.16 -6.36
C TRP A 6 0.54 9.61 -7.44
N ASN A 7 1.04 9.69 -8.68
CA ASN A 7 0.24 10.07 -9.85
C ASN A 7 -0.48 11.43 -9.69
N LEU A 8 0.18 12.39 -9.06
CA LEU A 8 -0.37 13.73 -8.87
C LEU A 8 -0.54 14.42 -10.21
N ASN A 9 -1.72 15.00 -10.45
CA ASN A 9 -1.95 15.84 -11.61
C ASN A 9 -1.42 17.25 -11.33
N LEU A 10 -0.49 17.72 -12.16
CA LEU A 10 0.19 19.02 -11.98
C LEU A 10 -0.39 20.13 -12.87
N ASP A 11 -1.44 19.88 -13.62
CA ASP A 11 -2.08 20.88 -14.50
C ASP A 11 -3.07 21.81 -13.76
N GLN A 12 -3.29 21.56 -12.47
CA GLN A 12 -4.15 22.38 -11.62
C GLN A 12 -3.59 22.49 -10.19
N SER A 13 -3.95 23.57 -9.49
CA SER A 13 -3.61 23.77 -8.10
C SER A 13 -4.33 22.73 -7.22
N GLN A 14 -3.60 22.11 -6.30
CA GLN A 14 -4.12 21.13 -5.36
C GLN A 14 -3.69 21.48 -3.95
N THR A 15 -4.57 21.23 -2.99
CA THR A 15 -4.24 21.24 -1.57
C THR A 15 -4.28 19.82 -1.06
N ILE A 16 -3.20 19.38 -0.42
CA ILE A 16 -3.05 18.04 0.12
C ILE A 16 -2.81 18.16 1.61
N ASP A 17 -3.80 17.78 2.40
CA ASP A 17 -3.66 17.66 3.85
C ASP A 17 -3.17 16.26 4.18
N ALA A 18 -1.97 16.15 4.73
CA ALA A 18 -1.35 14.89 5.12
C ALA A 18 -1.16 14.81 6.63
N GLN A 19 -1.49 13.68 7.20
CA GLN A 19 -1.23 13.36 8.59
C GLN A 19 -0.38 12.10 8.67
N PHE A 20 0.81 12.19 9.25
CA PHE A 20 1.73 11.06 9.35
C PHE A 20 2.61 11.16 10.60
N ASP A 21 3.10 10.02 11.03
CA ASP A 21 4.00 9.84 12.16
C ASP A 21 5.20 8.97 11.73
N THR A 22 5.44 7.82 12.36
CA THR A 22 6.57 6.95 12.07
C THR A 22 6.26 5.84 11.05
N LEU A 23 5.07 5.85 10.46
CA LEU A 23 4.67 4.95 9.40
C LEU A 23 4.66 5.64 8.05
N GLU A 24 4.91 4.86 7.01
CA GLU A 24 4.74 5.25 5.61
C GLU A 24 3.83 4.26 4.89
N VAL A 25 2.99 4.80 3.99
CA VAL A 25 2.30 4.05 2.95
C VAL A 25 3.08 4.26 1.67
N TYR A 26 4.08 3.40 1.42
CA TYR A 26 5.00 3.56 0.31
C TYR A 26 4.53 2.80 -0.94
N SER A 27 4.81 3.36 -2.13
CA SER A 27 4.50 2.75 -3.44
C SER A 27 3.01 2.42 -3.62
N LEU A 28 2.13 3.34 -3.19
CA LEU A 28 0.68 3.15 -3.33
C LEU A 28 0.27 3.19 -4.79
N ALA A 29 -0.31 2.08 -5.25
CA ALA A 29 -0.96 1.97 -6.55
C ALA A 29 -2.40 1.46 -6.38
N THR A 30 -3.28 1.81 -7.31
CA THR A 30 -4.69 1.39 -7.27
C THR A 30 -5.18 0.95 -8.63
N TRP A 31 -6.11 0.00 -8.66
CA TRP A 31 -6.80 -0.48 -9.87
C TRP A 31 -8.18 -1.02 -9.55
N ALA A 32 -9.06 -1.03 -10.53
CA ALA A 32 -10.36 -1.68 -10.44
C ALA A 32 -10.34 -3.06 -11.11
N SER A 33 -11.20 -3.95 -10.65
CA SER A 33 -11.41 -5.22 -11.33
C SER A 33 -12.27 -5.03 -12.59
N ASN A 34 -11.82 -5.63 -13.71
CA ASN A 34 -12.56 -5.69 -14.97
C ASN A 34 -13.41 -6.94 -15.00
N GLY A 35 -14.45 -7.17 -14.53
CA GLY A 35 -15.16 -8.47 -14.57
C GLY A 35 -16.38 -8.53 -13.67
N GLY A 36 -17.03 -7.39 -13.44
CA GLY A 36 -18.25 -7.32 -12.66
C GLY A 36 -18.05 -7.32 -11.14
N SER A 37 -16.80 -7.34 -10.68
CA SER A 37 -16.48 -7.15 -9.27
C SER A 37 -16.64 -5.67 -8.89
N ASN A 38 -17.38 -5.41 -7.81
CA ASN A 38 -17.53 -4.06 -7.27
C ASN A 38 -16.38 -3.71 -6.32
N SER A 39 -15.14 -3.89 -6.79
CA SER A 39 -13.94 -3.76 -5.98
C SER A 39 -12.95 -2.76 -6.56
N LEU A 40 -12.37 -1.98 -5.65
CA LEU A 40 -11.20 -1.16 -5.88
C LEU A 40 -10.05 -1.79 -5.10
N PHE A 41 -8.96 -2.12 -5.80
CA PHE A 41 -7.77 -2.69 -5.19
C PHE A 41 -6.72 -1.62 -4.97
N ALA A 42 -5.92 -1.81 -3.94
CA ALA A 42 -4.73 -1.01 -3.70
C ALA A 42 -3.57 -1.91 -3.30
N SER A 43 -2.38 -1.64 -3.81
CA SER A 43 -1.15 -2.25 -3.33
C SER A 43 -0.24 -1.20 -2.74
N PHE A 44 0.41 -1.52 -1.63
CA PHE A 44 1.34 -0.62 -0.96
C PHE A 44 2.27 -1.37 -0.01
N ARG A 45 3.42 -0.77 0.30
CA ARG A 45 4.34 -1.24 1.34
C ARG A 45 4.07 -0.49 2.63
N PRO A 46 3.60 -1.16 3.69
CA PRO A 46 3.49 -0.56 5.02
C PRO A 46 4.87 -0.55 5.67
N MET A 47 5.45 0.61 5.91
CA MET A 47 6.83 0.73 6.36
C MET A 47 6.93 1.46 7.71
N ARG A 48 7.65 0.86 8.67
CA ARG A 48 8.13 1.54 9.87
C ARG A 48 9.52 2.10 9.59
N LEU A 49 9.72 3.36 9.92
CA LEU A 49 10.99 4.05 9.62
C LEU A 49 12.14 3.72 10.59
N LYS A 50 11.88 3.09 11.71
CA LYS A 50 12.87 2.94 12.80
C LYS A 50 13.31 1.52 13.12
N GLU A 51 12.64 0.50 12.61
CA GLU A 51 12.92 -0.89 13.02
C GLU A 51 12.91 -1.81 11.80
N ALA A 52 14.08 -2.05 11.26
CA ALA A 52 14.25 -3.05 10.20
C ALA A 52 14.80 -4.35 10.79
N SER A 53 14.26 -5.47 10.38
CA SER A 53 14.81 -6.79 10.66
C SER A 53 14.96 -7.59 9.38
N HIS A 54 15.90 -8.55 9.38
CA HIS A 54 16.12 -9.43 8.24
C HIS A 54 15.81 -10.86 8.66
N LYS A 55 15.07 -11.58 7.83
CA LYS A 55 14.74 -12.97 8.10
C LYS A 55 14.59 -13.77 6.82
N ASN A 56 14.79 -15.08 6.91
CA ASN A 56 14.35 -15.99 5.87
C ASN A 56 12.91 -16.43 6.13
N LYS A 57 12.12 -16.54 5.06
CA LYS A 57 10.74 -17.02 5.10
C LYS A 57 10.49 -17.98 3.94
N THR A 58 9.91 -19.13 4.22
CA THR A 58 9.47 -20.04 3.17
C THR A 58 8.11 -19.61 2.62
N VAL A 59 8.07 -19.36 1.31
CA VAL A 59 6.86 -18.99 0.56
C VAL A 59 6.80 -19.86 -0.67
N ASN A 60 5.72 -20.61 -0.84
CA ASN A 60 5.53 -21.53 -1.97
C ASN A 60 6.75 -22.47 -2.21
N GLY A 61 7.31 -23.03 -1.13
CA GLY A 61 8.48 -23.92 -1.17
C GLY A 61 9.83 -23.26 -1.44
N LYS A 62 9.90 -21.94 -1.59
CA LYS A 62 11.15 -21.18 -1.77
C LYS A 62 11.49 -20.38 -0.51
N ILE A 63 12.76 -20.37 -0.14
CA ILE A 63 13.27 -19.52 0.94
C ILE A 63 13.49 -18.12 0.34
N LEU A 64 12.80 -17.12 0.88
CA LEU A 64 12.95 -15.72 0.52
C LEU A 64 13.68 -14.98 1.63
N ALA A 65 14.62 -14.13 1.26
CA ALA A 65 15.22 -13.16 2.18
C ALA A 65 14.32 -11.95 2.31
N ILE A 66 13.80 -11.69 3.49
CA ILE A 66 12.84 -10.62 3.74
C ILE A 66 13.48 -9.50 4.56
N LEU A 67 13.40 -8.27 4.04
CA LEU A 67 13.58 -7.05 4.83
C LEU A 67 12.24 -6.71 5.47
N ASP A 68 12.11 -7.01 6.76
CA ASP A 68 10.87 -6.81 7.49
C ASP A 68 10.89 -5.47 8.25
N ILE A 69 10.15 -4.53 7.71
CA ILE A 69 9.92 -3.20 8.28
C ILE A 69 8.43 -2.96 8.54
N THR A 70 7.65 -4.03 8.62
CA THR A 70 6.19 -3.94 8.73
C THR A 70 5.72 -3.54 10.11
N PRO A 71 4.69 -2.66 10.20
CA PRO A 71 3.95 -2.43 11.42
C PRO A 71 3.08 -3.64 11.79
N ALA A 72 2.53 -3.65 12.98
CA ALA A 72 1.49 -4.60 13.35
C ALA A 72 0.17 -4.18 12.68
N ILE A 73 -0.29 -4.98 11.72
CA ILE A 73 -1.52 -4.72 10.95
C ILE A 73 -2.62 -5.70 11.35
N GLY A 74 -3.77 -5.16 11.76
CA GLY A 74 -5.05 -5.84 11.87
C GLY A 74 -6.07 -5.27 10.86
N SER A 75 -7.28 -5.78 10.84
CA SER A 75 -8.35 -5.29 9.95
C SER A 75 -8.64 -3.80 10.15
N GLU A 76 -8.65 -3.35 11.40
CA GLU A 76 -8.88 -1.94 11.77
C GLU A 76 -7.71 -1.00 11.46
N SER A 77 -6.55 -1.58 11.11
CA SER A 77 -5.34 -0.82 10.81
C SER A 77 -5.35 -0.14 9.45
N ILE A 78 -6.22 -0.59 8.53
CA ILE A 78 -6.24 -0.14 7.14
C ILE A 78 -7.56 0.60 6.86
N GLN A 79 -7.48 1.87 6.54
CA GLN A 79 -8.63 2.68 6.16
C GLN A 79 -8.41 3.27 4.76
N GLY A 80 -9.43 3.16 3.91
CA GLY A 80 -9.43 3.72 2.56
C GLY A 80 -10.40 4.89 2.44
N PHE A 81 -10.02 5.89 1.65
CA PHE A 81 -10.87 7.04 1.34
C PHE A 81 -10.77 7.36 -0.15
N VAL A 82 -11.92 7.51 -0.80
CA VAL A 82 -11.97 8.03 -2.17
C VAL A 82 -12.57 9.42 -2.13
N ASP A 83 -11.84 10.42 -2.66
CA ASP A 83 -12.22 11.83 -2.63
C ASP A 83 -12.62 12.31 -1.22
N GLY A 84 -11.87 11.85 -0.22
CA GLY A 84 -12.11 12.15 1.19
C GLY A 84 -13.26 11.37 1.86
N GLN A 85 -14.02 10.58 1.10
CA GLN A 85 -15.11 9.76 1.64
C GLN A 85 -14.60 8.36 2.01
N PRO A 86 -14.89 7.85 3.22
CA PRO A 86 -14.45 6.53 3.64
C PRO A 86 -15.08 5.43 2.76
N ILE A 87 -14.28 4.42 2.45
CA ILE A 87 -14.70 3.23 1.72
C ILE A 87 -14.46 1.96 2.56
N GLU A 88 -15.35 0.98 2.43
CA GLU A 88 -15.30 -0.26 3.19
C GLU A 88 -14.11 -1.13 2.75
N LEU A 89 -13.26 -1.54 3.69
CA LEU A 89 -12.25 -2.58 3.47
C LEU A 89 -12.95 -3.95 3.48
N LEU A 90 -12.92 -4.65 2.35
CA LEU A 90 -13.51 -5.98 2.21
C LEU A 90 -12.54 -7.09 2.64
N ASN A 91 -11.26 -6.93 2.26
CA ASN A 91 -10.21 -7.89 2.56
C ASN A 91 -8.82 -7.28 2.35
N TYR A 92 -7.79 -7.91 2.91
CA TYR A 92 -6.40 -7.63 2.54
C TYR A 92 -5.55 -8.90 2.62
N ASN A 93 -4.49 -8.94 1.81
CA ASN A 93 -3.55 -10.04 1.78
C ASN A 93 -2.11 -9.51 1.77
N TRP A 94 -1.24 -10.23 2.49
CA TRP A 94 0.19 -10.01 2.42
C TRP A 94 0.79 -10.68 1.19
N THR A 95 1.68 -9.97 0.52
CA THR A 95 2.52 -10.48 -0.55
C THR A 95 3.96 -10.00 -0.37
N TYR A 96 4.86 -10.43 -1.24
CA TYR A 96 6.27 -10.09 -1.17
C TYR A 96 6.73 -9.57 -2.53
N GLU A 97 7.17 -8.33 -2.55
CA GLU A 97 7.71 -7.70 -3.74
C GLU A 97 9.23 -7.88 -3.76
N LYS A 98 9.77 -8.36 -4.91
CA LYS A 98 11.20 -8.51 -5.10
C LYS A 98 11.85 -7.14 -5.21
N VAL A 99 12.90 -6.89 -4.43
CA VAL A 99 13.70 -5.67 -4.51
C VAL A 99 14.91 -5.87 -5.43
N ASN A 100 15.42 -4.78 -5.98
CA ASN A 100 16.47 -4.83 -7.00
C ASN A 100 17.83 -5.26 -6.45
N THR A 101 18.06 -5.13 -5.16
CA THR A 101 19.35 -5.43 -4.54
C THR A 101 19.17 -6.04 -3.16
N CYS A 102 20.11 -6.87 -2.75
CA CYS A 102 20.21 -7.44 -1.42
C CYS A 102 21.25 -6.70 -0.55
N ASN A 103 21.64 -5.49 -0.94
CA ASN A 103 22.60 -4.73 -0.16
C ASN A 103 22.09 -4.49 1.27
N GLY A 104 22.97 -4.67 2.26
CA GLY A 104 22.62 -4.50 3.66
C GLY A 104 22.04 -5.73 4.36
N PHE A 105 21.78 -6.84 3.61
CA PHE A 105 21.38 -8.09 4.24
C PHE A 105 22.57 -8.74 4.96
N PRO A 106 22.37 -9.21 6.22
CA PRO A 106 23.42 -9.93 6.95
C PRO A 106 23.82 -11.23 6.27
N ALA A 107 25.09 -11.65 6.43
CA ALA A 107 25.63 -12.86 5.80
C ALA A 107 24.93 -14.18 6.20
N ASN A 108 24.24 -14.19 7.33
CA ASN A 108 23.47 -15.34 7.79
C ASN A 108 22.07 -15.45 7.17
N ILE A 109 21.71 -14.53 6.29
CA ILE A 109 20.44 -14.57 5.55
C ILE A 109 20.69 -15.16 4.15
N ASP A 110 19.98 -16.22 3.81
CA ASP A 110 20.04 -16.81 2.48
C ASP A 110 19.33 -15.92 1.45
N THR A 111 20.11 -15.29 0.58
CA THR A 111 19.65 -14.40 -0.48
C THR A 111 19.62 -15.03 -1.86
N SER A 112 19.83 -16.35 -1.97
CA SER A 112 19.97 -17.10 -3.25
C SER A 112 18.75 -16.94 -4.18
N ASN A 113 17.55 -16.78 -3.61
CA ASN A 113 16.31 -16.55 -4.36
C ASN A 113 15.94 -15.06 -4.50
N GLY A 114 16.86 -14.17 -4.11
CA GLY A 114 16.64 -12.71 -4.09
C GLY A 114 16.07 -12.19 -2.79
N CYS A 115 15.97 -10.88 -2.71
CA CYS A 115 15.51 -10.14 -1.53
C CYS A 115 14.15 -9.52 -1.78
N TYR A 116 13.34 -9.45 -0.74
CA TYR A 116 11.93 -9.08 -0.82
C TYR A 116 11.54 -8.15 0.33
N MET A 117 10.52 -7.33 0.06
CA MET A 117 9.84 -6.54 1.07
C MET A 117 8.37 -6.95 1.15
N PRO A 118 7.79 -7.00 2.36
CA PRO A 118 6.37 -7.22 2.51
C PRO A 118 5.55 -6.10 1.87
N MET A 119 4.48 -6.47 1.19
CA MET A 119 3.50 -5.59 0.56
C MET A 119 2.10 -6.07 0.90
N ILE A 120 1.16 -5.15 1.01
CA ILE A 120 -0.27 -5.43 1.16
C ILE A 120 -0.96 -5.22 -0.17
N ILE A 121 -1.87 -6.14 -0.50
CA ILE A 121 -2.93 -5.92 -1.49
C ILE A 121 -4.23 -5.84 -0.71
N ALA A 122 -4.83 -4.64 -0.67
CA ALA A 122 -6.10 -4.38 -0.04
C ALA A 122 -7.22 -4.34 -1.09
N GLN A 123 -8.37 -4.90 -0.76
CA GLN A 123 -9.59 -4.87 -1.55
C GLN A 123 -10.62 -4.01 -0.82
N PHE A 124 -11.03 -2.94 -1.45
CA PHE A 124 -12.08 -2.05 -0.96
C PHE A 124 -13.35 -2.20 -1.80
N LYS A 125 -14.49 -1.93 -1.19
CA LYS A 125 -15.74 -1.76 -1.91
C LYS A 125 -15.64 -0.50 -2.80
N LYS A 126 -15.79 -0.69 -4.10
CA LYS A 126 -15.73 0.42 -5.06
C LYS A 126 -16.93 1.35 -4.86
N PRO A 127 -16.74 2.65 -4.59
CA PRO A 127 -17.83 3.59 -4.55
C PRO A 127 -18.40 3.86 -5.95
N LYS A 128 -19.56 4.47 -6.02
CA LYS A 128 -20.06 5.02 -7.30
C LYS A 128 -19.19 6.22 -7.66
N LEU A 129 -18.57 6.16 -8.84
CA LEU A 129 -17.69 7.21 -9.35
C LEU A 129 -18.30 7.82 -10.60
N THR A 130 -18.15 9.12 -10.77
CA THR A 130 -18.36 9.82 -12.06
C THR A 130 -17.13 9.61 -12.94
N ALA A 131 -17.27 9.87 -14.25
CA ALA A 131 -16.09 9.93 -15.09
C ALA A 131 -15.18 11.08 -14.67
N GLY A 132 -13.87 10.85 -14.64
CA GLY A 132 -12.86 11.85 -14.28
C GLY A 132 -11.82 11.35 -13.31
N GLN A 133 -11.04 12.29 -12.82
CA GLN A 133 -9.95 12.02 -11.87
C GLN A 133 -10.49 11.91 -10.44
N HIS A 134 -10.00 10.94 -9.72
CA HIS A 134 -10.29 10.67 -8.33
C HIS A 134 -9.02 10.46 -7.53
N THR A 135 -9.10 10.62 -6.22
CA THR A 135 -7.99 10.37 -5.29
C THR A 135 -8.33 9.19 -4.39
N LEU A 136 -7.44 8.21 -4.32
CA LEU A 136 -7.45 7.22 -3.25
C LEU A 136 -6.43 7.63 -2.19
N LYS A 137 -6.87 7.76 -0.94
CA LYS A 137 -6.03 7.84 0.24
C LYS A 137 -6.13 6.55 1.03
N VAL A 138 -4.98 6.02 1.44
CA VAL A 138 -4.88 4.91 2.39
C VAL A 138 -4.23 5.42 3.65
N LYS A 139 -4.88 5.19 4.79
CA LYS A 139 -4.37 5.46 6.12
C LYS A 139 -4.05 4.14 6.82
N LEU A 140 -2.87 4.08 7.41
CA LEU A 140 -2.44 2.96 8.24
C LEU A 140 -2.31 3.37 9.69
N THR A 141 -2.65 2.44 10.60
CA THR A 141 -2.39 2.57 12.03
C THR A 141 -1.74 1.28 12.53
N ASP A 142 -0.59 1.40 13.20
CA ASP A 142 0.05 0.26 13.85
C ASP A 142 -0.79 -0.16 15.08
N ALA A 143 -1.27 -1.41 15.07
CA ALA A 143 -2.13 -1.94 16.13
C ALA A 143 -1.45 -2.03 17.52
N LYS A 144 -0.11 -1.95 17.59
CA LYS A 144 0.64 -2.00 18.84
C LYS A 144 1.02 -0.63 19.39
N THR A 145 1.39 0.28 18.49
CA THR A 145 1.96 1.58 18.89
C THR A 145 1.01 2.76 18.64
N ALA A 146 -0.09 2.54 17.90
CA ALA A 146 -1.00 3.55 17.41
C ALA A 146 -0.36 4.61 16.48
N ASN A 147 0.89 4.40 16.07
CA ASN A 147 1.54 5.26 15.07
C ASN A 147 0.79 5.19 13.74
N MET A 148 0.78 6.30 13.01
CA MET A 148 0.02 6.45 11.78
C MET A 148 0.90 6.80 10.59
N GLY A 149 0.40 6.46 9.39
CA GLY A 149 0.95 6.88 8.12
C GLY A 149 -0.13 6.95 7.06
N GLU A 150 0.01 7.85 6.12
CA GLU A 150 -0.92 8.03 5.01
C GLU A 150 -0.15 8.05 3.68
N GLY A 151 -0.83 7.60 2.62
CA GLY A 151 -0.37 7.76 1.25
C GLY A 151 -1.56 8.07 0.35
N ILE A 152 -1.31 8.79 -0.73
CA ILE A 152 -2.32 9.08 -1.74
C ILE A 152 -1.87 8.64 -3.12
N THR A 153 -2.83 8.28 -3.96
CA THR A 153 -2.63 8.10 -5.40
C THR A 153 -3.84 8.61 -6.16
N HIS A 154 -3.60 9.14 -7.35
CA HIS A 154 -4.68 9.57 -8.25
C HIS A 154 -4.98 8.46 -9.25
N PHE A 155 -6.23 8.37 -9.65
CA PHE A 155 -6.69 7.45 -10.69
C PHE A 155 -7.83 8.07 -11.49
N VAL A 156 -8.08 7.54 -12.69
CA VAL A 156 -9.15 8.01 -13.57
C VAL A 156 -10.25 6.96 -13.63
N ALA A 157 -11.50 7.36 -13.41
CA ALA A 157 -12.66 6.55 -13.69
C ALA A 157 -13.26 6.96 -15.06
N ASN A 158 -13.68 5.98 -15.86
CA ASN A 158 -14.41 6.21 -17.10
C ASN A 158 -15.91 6.03 -16.91
N ASP A 159 -16.73 6.46 -17.90
CA ASP A 159 -18.20 6.39 -17.86
C ASP A 159 -18.72 4.97 -17.72
N ALA A 160 -17.97 3.96 -18.10
CA ALA A 160 -18.34 2.55 -17.92
C ALA A 160 -18.05 2.03 -16.51
N GLY A 161 -17.50 2.85 -15.62
CA GLY A 161 -17.07 2.43 -14.28
C GLY A 161 -15.91 1.44 -14.30
N LEU A 162 -15.29 1.26 -15.45
CA LEU A 162 -14.19 0.36 -15.75
C LEU A 162 -13.05 1.25 -16.25
N GLY A 163 -12.25 1.76 -15.38
CA GLY A 163 -11.23 2.60 -15.88
C GLY A 163 -9.92 2.40 -15.17
N PHE A 164 -8.95 2.20 -15.92
CA PHE A 164 -7.58 2.72 -15.81
C PHE A 164 -7.04 2.88 -17.20
#